data_44004369409207d2a9ff80e9cb9ace56
#
_entry.id   44004369409207d2a9ff80e9cb9ace56
#
_cell.length_a   1.000
_cell.length_b   1.000
_cell.length_c   1.000
_cell.angle_alpha   90.00
_cell.angle_beta   90.00
_cell.angle_gamma   90.00
#
_symmetry.space_group_name_H-M   'P 1'
#
loop_
_entity.id
_entity.type
_entity.pdbx_description
1 polymer ?
#
loop_
_entity_poly.entity_id
_entity_poly.type
_entity_poly.pdbx_seq_one_letter_code
_entity_poly.pdbx_strand_id
1 'polypeptide(L)'
;MLMRPATDLTNHPLPLQQSPGFARALKLLGRDAVIEPLQGCGQVLVIRRALGGLGCIRFASRGPVFLPEFSIDDRASALRSARLHLVNAGPGDAAVMRRAGFLQILSPSTTAILQLDLDPDAQLARTFGKWRNAARQGMAANLRLRQRLLCPSRDGWLLDADLAQQRTKRFRALPHALSLAFAQANPGDVLVLTASEGGTPVAAMLFLRHGAMATYQIGWSGPRGRALRAHHALLLDAARRFAAMGVSQLDLGTVDTQYAPGLARFKLGSGAAAQVLGGTWARLPGWRG
;
A
#
# COMPACT_ATOMS: atom_id res chain seq x y z
N MET A 1 -30.85 -22.57 2.84
CA MET A 1 -30.04 -21.32 2.98
C MET A 1 -29.07 -21.29 1.82
N LEU A 2 -29.41 -20.58 0.75
CA LEU A 2 -28.60 -20.49 -0.47
C LEU A 2 -27.29 -19.76 -0.12
N MET A 3 -26.16 -20.47 -0.21
CA MET A 3 -24.85 -19.83 -0.19
C MET A 3 -24.78 -18.83 -1.33
N ARG A 4 -24.80 -17.53 -1.04
CA ARG A 4 -24.45 -16.51 -2.03
C ARG A 4 -23.02 -16.80 -2.52
N PRO A 5 -22.77 -16.73 -3.84
CA PRO A 5 -21.43 -16.95 -4.36
C PRO A 5 -20.45 -15.99 -3.67
N ALA A 6 -19.23 -16.45 -3.43
CA ALA A 6 -18.16 -15.63 -2.90
C ALA A 6 -18.05 -14.38 -3.77
N THR A 7 -18.32 -13.21 -3.20
CA THR A 7 -18.27 -11.95 -3.94
C THR A 7 -16.84 -11.74 -4.41
N ASP A 8 -16.65 -11.74 -5.71
CA ASP A 8 -15.35 -11.54 -6.33
C ASP A 8 -14.88 -10.09 -6.11
N LEU A 9 -14.06 -9.88 -5.11
CA LEU A 9 -13.43 -8.59 -4.81
C LEU A 9 -12.19 -8.32 -5.67
N THR A 10 -11.90 -9.16 -6.67
CA THR A 10 -10.68 -9.08 -7.49
C THR A 10 -10.55 -7.75 -8.23
N ASN A 11 -11.67 -7.14 -8.60
CA ASN A 11 -11.72 -5.85 -9.30
C ASN A 11 -11.90 -4.63 -8.35
N HIS A 12 -12.02 -4.88 -7.03
CA HIS A 12 -12.07 -3.79 -6.07
C HIS A 12 -10.66 -3.31 -5.69
N PRO A 13 -10.49 -2.02 -5.40
CA PRO A 13 -9.21 -1.51 -4.90
C PRO A 13 -8.97 -2.02 -3.47
N LEU A 14 -8.19 -3.09 -3.35
CA LEU A 14 -7.79 -3.68 -2.09
C LEU A 14 -6.45 -3.09 -1.63
N PRO A 15 -6.25 -2.78 -0.34
CA PRO A 15 -4.92 -2.45 0.16
C PRO A 15 -3.97 -3.64 -0.03
N LEU A 16 -2.68 -3.37 -0.22
CA LEU A 16 -1.66 -4.41 -0.46
C LEU A 16 -1.80 -5.58 0.52
N GLN A 17 -1.95 -5.29 1.81
CA GLN A 17 -2.00 -6.28 2.89
C GLN A 17 -3.26 -7.16 2.89
N GLN A 18 -4.24 -6.85 2.06
CA GLN A 18 -5.46 -7.63 1.87
C GLN A 18 -5.55 -8.27 0.48
N SER A 19 -4.52 -8.08 -0.34
CA SER A 19 -4.50 -8.61 -1.72
C SER A 19 -4.10 -10.09 -1.78
N PRO A 20 -4.60 -10.84 -2.76
CA PRO A 20 -4.16 -12.21 -3.01
C PRO A 20 -2.65 -12.31 -3.30
N GLY A 21 -2.10 -11.30 -3.98
CA GLY A 21 -0.66 -11.23 -4.27
C GLY A 21 0.19 -11.17 -3.00
N PHE A 22 -0.27 -10.42 -1.99
CA PHE A 22 0.42 -10.33 -0.70
C PHE A 22 0.36 -11.66 0.07
N ALA A 23 -0.79 -12.35 0.03
CA ALA A 23 -0.91 -13.69 0.63
C ALA A 23 0.09 -14.68 0.02
N ARG A 24 0.22 -14.70 -1.32
CA ARG A 24 1.20 -15.55 -2.02
C ARG A 24 2.64 -15.22 -1.61
N ALA A 25 2.99 -13.93 -1.54
CA ALA A 25 4.32 -13.50 -1.12
C ALA A 25 4.64 -13.91 0.33
N LEU A 26 3.68 -13.76 1.24
CA LEU A 26 3.83 -14.20 2.62
C LEU A 26 4.05 -15.71 2.74
N LYS A 27 3.32 -16.52 1.95
CA LYS A 27 3.51 -17.98 1.91
C LYS A 27 4.91 -18.36 1.44
N LEU A 28 5.47 -17.70 0.42
CA LEU A 28 6.86 -17.91 -0.02
C LEU A 28 7.87 -17.58 1.09
N LEU A 29 7.56 -16.65 1.98
CA LEU A 29 8.37 -16.32 3.16
C LEU A 29 8.10 -17.22 4.35
N GLY A 30 7.41 -18.36 4.17
CA GLY A 30 7.08 -19.29 5.22
C GLY A 30 6.09 -18.75 6.26
N ARG A 31 5.28 -17.77 5.89
CA ARG A 31 4.23 -17.21 6.78
C ARG A 31 2.90 -17.89 6.53
N ASP A 32 2.22 -18.28 7.60
CA ASP A 32 0.84 -18.78 7.52
C ASP A 32 -0.10 -17.60 7.28
N ALA A 33 -0.51 -17.42 6.02
CA ALA A 33 -1.36 -16.33 5.56
C ALA A 33 -2.48 -16.89 4.67
N VAL A 34 -3.73 -16.63 5.06
CA VAL A 34 -4.93 -17.14 4.39
C VAL A 34 -5.96 -16.03 4.23
N ILE A 35 -6.60 -15.95 3.06
CA ILE A 35 -7.77 -15.11 2.85
C ILE A 35 -9.00 -15.91 3.28
N GLU A 36 -9.74 -15.37 4.24
CA GLU A 36 -10.94 -15.98 4.80
C GLU A 36 -12.17 -15.11 4.44
N PRO A 37 -13.29 -15.74 4.01
CA PRO A 37 -14.55 -15.04 3.80
C PRO A 37 -15.16 -14.61 5.14
N LEU A 38 -15.86 -13.47 5.15
CA LEU A 38 -16.55 -12.91 6.30
C LEU A 38 -18.07 -13.03 6.13
N GLN A 39 -18.61 -14.25 6.16
CA GLN A 39 -20.05 -14.53 6.13
C GLN A 39 -20.84 -13.76 5.05
N GLY A 40 -20.25 -13.60 3.87
CA GLY A 40 -20.83 -12.82 2.77
C GLY A 40 -20.64 -11.30 2.85
N CYS A 41 -20.19 -10.77 3.99
CA CYS A 41 -19.98 -9.32 4.17
C CYS A 41 -18.64 -8.80 3.61
N GLY A 42 -17.77 -9.69 3.13
CA GLY A 42 -16.45 -9.34 2.63
C GLY A 42 -15.42 -10.43 2.85
N GLN A 43 -14.16 -10.04 2.99
CA GLN A 43 -13.04 -10.97 3.23
C GLN A 43 -11.97 -10.35 4.13
N VAL A 44 -11.09 -11.20 4.67
CA VAL A 44 -9.95 -10.77 5.44
C VAL A 44 -8.74 -11.66 5.16
N LEU A 45 -7.57 -11.05 4.90
CA LEU A 45 -6.30 -11.77 4.93
C LEU A 45 -5.84 -11.89 6.38
N VAL A 46 -5.80 -13.12 6.88
CA VAL A 46 -5.37 -13.48 8.23
C VAL A 46 -3.94 -14.01 8.19
N ILE A 47 -3.06 -13.39 8.97
CA ILE A 47 -1.72 -13.91 9.25
C ILE A 47 -1.79 -14.60 10.61
N ARG A 48 -1.36 -15.86 10.65
CA ARG A 48 -1.34 -16.67 11.86
C ARG A 48 0.09 -16.79 12.38
N ARG A 49 0.26 -16.63 13.67
CA ARG A 49 1.55 -16.79 14.33
C ARG A 49 1.40 -17.67 15.58
N ALA A 50 2.02 -18.82 15.56
CA ALA A 50 2.09 -19.68 16.73
C ALA A 50 2.91 -19.03 17.87
N LEU A 51 2.43 -19.14 19.09
CA LEU A 51 3.07 -18.67 20.33
C LEU A 51 3.53 -19.85 21.19
N GLY A 52 4.03 -20.92 20.59
CA GLY A 52 4.34 -22.16 21.29
C GLY A 52 3.10 -22.76 22.00
N GLY A 53 3.24 -23.17 23.25
CA GLY A 53 2.14 -23.72 24.04
C GLY A 53 1.00 -22.77 24.37
N LEU A 54 1.13 -21.47 24.04
CA LEU A 54 0.12 -20.43 24.31
C LEU A 54 -0.93 -20.27 23.19
N GLY A 55 -0.87 -21.11 22.14
CA GLY A 55 -1.83 -21.06 21.04
C GLY A 55 -1.34 -20.27 19.84
N CYS A 56 -2.27 -19.62 19.12
CA CYS A 56 -2.00 -18.92 17.87
C CYS A 56 -2.62 -17.52 17.87
N ILE A 57 -1.81 -16.49 17.58
CA ILE A 57 -2.32 -15.13 17.27
C ILE A 57 -2.79 -15.09 15.84
N ARG A 58 -3.98 -14.52 15.63
CA ARG A 58 -4.59 -14.22 14.32
C ARG A 58 -4.62 -12.71 14.12
N PHE A 59 -3.90 -12.23 13.12
CA PHE A 59 -3.70 -10.82 12.84
C PHE A 59 -4.20 -10.46 11.45
N ALA A 60 -4.87 -9.32 11.31
CA ALA A 60 -5.23 -8.71 10.04
C ALA A 60 -4.63 -7.31 9.92
N SER A 61 -3.95 -7.03 8.81
CA SER A 61 -3.34 -5.72 8.53
C SER A 61 -4.12 -4.99 7.45
N ARG A 62 -4.49 -3.72 7.69
CA ARG A 62 -5.27 -2.86 6.78
C ARG A 62 -6.58 -3.51 6.28
N GLY A 63 -7.22 -4.23 7.17
CA GLY A 63 -8.47 -4.94 6.92
C GLY A 63 -9.22 -5.19 8.21
N PRO A 64 -10.32 -5.93 8.15
CA PRO A 64 -10.96 -6.60 7.00
C PRO A 64 -11.38 -5.66 5.86
N VAL A 65 -11.71 -6.23 4.70
CA VAL A 65 -12.37 -5.51 3.60
C VAL A 65 -13.84 -5.91 3.60
N PHE A 66 -14.70 -4.96 3.87
CA PHE A 66 -16.15 -5.16 3.88
C PHE A 66 -16.79 -4.64 2.61
N LEU A 67 -17.87 -5.27 2.20
CA LEU A 67 -18.75 -4.78 1.14
C LEU A 67 -19.59 -3.62 1.67
N PRO A 68 -19.83 -2.57 0.85
CA PRO A 68 -20.47 -1.34 1.31
C PRO A 68 -21.93 -1.49 1.73
N GLU A 69 -22.66 -2.47 1.16
CA GLU A 69 -24.08 -2.71 1.38
C GLU A 69 -24.43 -3.29 2.76
N PHE A 70 -23.45 -3.76 3.52
CA PHE A 70 -23.68 -4.37 4.84
C PHE A 70 -23.65 -3.35 5.97
N SER A 71 -24.54 -3.49 6.92
CA SER A 71 -24.63 -2.65 8.12
C SER A 71 -23.42 -2.83 9.04
N ILE A 72 -23.24 -1.91 10.00
CA ILE A 72 -22.21 -2.03 11.04
C ILE A 72 -22.41 -3.31 11.86
N ASP A 73 -23.67 -3.68 12.13
CA ASP A 73 -23.98 -4.87 12.93
C ASP A 73 -23.66 -6.17 12.20
N ASP A 74 -23.96 -6.25 10.90
CA ASP A 74 -23.60 -7.41 10.06
C ASP A 74 -22.08 -7.58 10.00
N ARG A 75 -21.36 -6.50 9.72
CA ARG A 75 -19.89 -6.50 9.66
C ARG A 75 -19.27 -6.87 11.02
N ALA A 76 -19.81 -6.36 12.12
CA ALA A 76 -19.34 -6.68 13.46
C ALA A 76 -19.60 -8.15 13.82
N SER A 77 -20.75 -8.71 13.43
CA SER A 77 -21.07 -10.12 13.59
C SER A 77 -20.11 -11.02 12.82
N ALA A 78 -19.88 -10.72 11.55
CA ALA A 78 -18.92 -11.42 10.70
C ALA A 78 -17.49 -11.35 11.28
N LEU A 79 -17.09 -10.19 11.80
CA LEU A 79 -15.79 -10.00 12.42
C LEU A 79 -15.62 -10.80 13.73
N ARG A 80 -16.67 -10.93 14.55
CA ARG A 80 -16.64 -11.80 15.75
C ARG A 80 -16.36 -13.26 15.36
N SER A 81 -16.98 -13.73 14.29
CA SER A 81 -16.82 -15.12 13.80
C SER A 81 -15.41 -15.39 13.26
N ALA A 82 -14.71 -14.38 12.75
CA ALA A 82 -13.35 -14.49 12.24
C ALA A 82 -12.28 -14.76 13.32
N ARG A 83 -12.63 -14.61 14.61
CA ARG A 83 -11.73 -14.89 15.76
C ARG A 83 -10.36 -14.21 15.65
N LEU A 84 -10.34 -12.98 15.17
CA LEU A 84 -9.11 -12.17 15.11
C LEU A 84 -8.75 -11.69 16.52
N HIS A 85 -7.44 -11.61 16.79
CA HIS A 85 -6.90 -11.09 18.06
C HIS A 85 -6.36 -9.66 17.89
N LEU A 86 -5.81 -9.33 16.72
CA LEU A 86 -5.23 -8.04 16.43
C LEU A 86 -5.63 -7.59 15.02
N VAL A 87 -6.02 -6.32 14.88
CA VAL A 87 -6.48 -5.75 13.61
C VAL A 87 -5.93 -4.34 13.45
N ASN A 88 -5.22 -4.08 12.33
CA ASN A 88 -5.08 -2.70 11.85
C ASN A 88 -6.29 -2.44 10.94
N ALA A 89 -7.24 -1.69 11.44
CA ALA A 89 -8.53 -1.48 10.78
C ALA A 89 -8.41 -0.58 9.53
N GLY A 90 -9.25 -0.85 8.55
CA GLY A 90 -9.43 -0.02 7.37
C GLY A 90 -10.07 1.34 7.68
N PRO A 91 -10.17 2.24 6.69
CA PRO A 91 -10.84 3.54 6.85
C PRO A 91 -12.32 3.35 7.21
N GLY A 92 -12.80 4.11 8.20
CA GLY A 92 -14.20 4.10 8.62
C GLY A 92 -14.62 2.92 9.53
N ASP A 93 -13.75 1.92 9.75
CA ASP A 93 -14.13 0.69 10.44
C ASP A 93 -14.09 0.77 11.98
N ALA A 94 -13.74 1.91 12.56
CA ALA A 94 -13.63 2.05 14.03
C ALA A 94 -14.93 1.70 14.77
N ALA A 95 -16.09 2.03 14.20
CA ALA A 95 -17.39 1.68 14.79
C ALA A 95 -17.63 0.17 14.77
N VAL A 96 -17.28 -0.49 13.66
CA VAL A 96 -17.36 -1.96 13.51
C VAL A 96 -16.45 -2.65 14.52
N MET A 97 -15.21 -2.15 14.72
CA MET A 97 -14.28 -2.72 15.70
C MET A 97 -14.86 -2.66 17.13
N ARG A 98 -15.35 -1.49 17.54
CA ARG A 98 -16.00 -1.33 18.86
C ARG A 98 -17.20 -2.27 19.02
N ARG A 99 -18.07 -2.31 18.00
CA ARG A 99 -19.28 -3.16 18.01
C ARG A 99 -18.93 -4.65 18.03
N ALA A 100 -17.79 -5.04 17.49
CA ALA A 100 -17.28 -6.42 17.53
C ALA A 100 -16.56 -6.78 18.85
N GLY A 101 -16.44 -5.85 19.81
CA GLY A 101 -15.80 -6.08 21.11
C GLY A 101 -14.27 -5.95 21.09
N PHE A 102 -13.72 -5.17 20.17
CA PHE A 102 -12.30 -4.84 20.16
C PHE A 102 -12.02 -3.55 20.94
N LEU A 103 -10.85 -3.49 21.57
CA LEU A 103 -10.30 -2.30 22.21
C LEU A 103 -9.24 -1.65 21.30
N GLN A 104 -9.30 -0.34 21.16
CA GLN A 104 -8.28 0.40 20.41
C GLN A 104 -7.01 0.52 21.25
N ILE A 105 -5.89 0.05 20.69
CA ILE A 105 -4.57 0.07 21.35
C ILE A 105 -3.58 1.05 20.70
N LEU A 106 -3.78 1.42 19.43
CA LEU A 106 -3.00 2.47 18.76
C LEU A 106 -3.93 3.41 17.97
N SER A 107 -3.59 4.68 17.99
CA SER A 107 -4.29 5.72 17.24
C SER A 107 -4.22 5.48 15.72
N PRO A 108 -5.19 6.02 14.95
CA PRO A 108 -5.17 5.96 13.51
C PRO A 108 -3.93 6.61 12.90
N SER A 109 -3.39 6.00 11.85
CA SER A 109 -2.43 6.64 10.96
C SER A 109 -3.11 7.12 9.68
N THR A 110 -2.47 8.03 8.96
CA THR A 110 -2.98 8.56 7.69
C THR A 110 -2.13 8.04 6.53
N THR A 111 -2.76 7.66 5.42
CA THR A 111 -2.09 7.28 4.17
C THR A 111 -2.53 8.23 3.05
N ALA A 112 -1.71 8.35 2.00
CA ALA A 112 -2.04 9.14 0.81
C ALA A 112 -2.47 8.21 -0.32
N ILE A 113 -3.69 8.38 -0.81
CA ILE A 113 -4.26 7.61 -1.93
C ILE A 113 -4.44 8.54 -3.12
N LEU A 114 -3.74 8.25 -4.21
CA LEU A 114 -3.82 8.98 -5.46
C LEU A 114 -4.78 8.26 -6.40
N GLN A 115 -5.89 8.91 -6.74
CA GLN A 115 -6.80 8.44 -7.79
C GLN A 115 -6.13 8.67 -9.14
N LEU A 116 -6.15 7.64 -9.99
CA LEU A 116 -5.57 7.71 -11.32
C LEU A 116 -6.61 8.11 -12.36
N ASP A 117 -6.15 8.85 -13.36
CA ASP A 117 -6.92 9.24 -14.52
C ASP A 117 -6.19 8.82 -15.79
N LEU A 118 -6.95 8.38 -16.80
CA LEU A 118 -6.39 8.06 -18.11
C LEU A 118 -5.97 9.31 -18.87
N ASP A 119 -6.61 10.44 -18.59
CA ASP A 119 -6.23 11.73 -19.14
C ASP A 119 -5.08 12.35 -18.32
N PRO A 120 -3.87 12.50 -18.90
CA PRO A 120 -2.73 13.09 -18.22
C PRO A 120 -2.94 14.53 -17.79
N ASP A 121 -3.73 15.31 -18.54
CA ASP A 121 -4.00 16.72 -18.21
C ASP A 121 -4.98 16.82 -17.04
N ALA A 122 -6.00 15.96 -16.99
CA ALA A 122 -6.88 15.85 -15.82
C ALA A 122 -6.10 15.40 -14.58
N GLN A 123 -5.18 14.43 -14.72
CA GLN A 123 -4.30 14.01 -13.63
C GLN A 123 -3.42 15.15 -13.12
N LEU A 124 -2.83 15.92 -14.03
CA LEU A 124 -1.97 17.07 -13.69
C LEU A 124 -2.78 18.22 -13.07
N ALA A 125 -4.01 18.44 -13.52
CA ALA A 125 -4.90 19.50 -13.01
C ALA A 125 -5.25 19.30 -11.52
N ARG A 126 -5.33 18.06 -11.04
CA ARG A 126 -5.59 17.72 -9.63
C ARG A 126 -4.41 18.01 -8.69
N THR A 127 -3.20 18.25 -9.22
CA THR A 127 -2.02 18.51 -8.41
C THR A 127 -1.99 19.94 -7.87
N PHE A 128 -1.36 20.17 -6.72
CA PHE A 128 -1.19 21.53 -6.18
C PHE A 128 -0.22 22.35 -7.04
N GLY A 129 -0.44 23.65 -7.14
CA GLY A 129 0.28 24.53 -8.05
C GLY A 129 1.80 24.43 -7.99
N LYS A 130 2.41 24.44 -6.77
CA LYS A 130 3.86 24.27 -6.59
C LYS A 130 4.35 22.88 -7.05
N TRP A 131 3.56 21.84 -6.80
CA TRP A 131 3.87 20.49 -7.22
C TRP A 131 3.78 20.34 -8.75
N ARG A 132 2.73 20.94 -9.36
CA ARG A 132 2.52 20.99 -10.82
C ARG A 132 3.69 21.64 -11.53
N ASN A 133 4.16 22.78 -11.02
CA ASN A 133 5.31 23.45 -11.58
C ASN A 133 6.58 22.59 -11.49
N ALA A 134 6.80 21.91 -10.35
CA ALA A 134 7.92 20.99 -10.20
C ALA A 134 7.82 19.79 -11.15
N ALA A 135 6.60 19.25 -11.36
CA ALA A 135 6.38 18.16 -12.31
C ALA A 135 6.69 18.60 -13.76
N ARG A 136 6.20 19.79 -14.18
CA ARG A 136 6.51 20.36 -15.49
C ARG A 136 8.01 20.59 -15.70
N GLN A 137 8.72 21.11 -14.69
CA GLN A 137 10.17 21.26 -14.72
C GLN A 137 10.87 19.90 -14.89
N GLY A 138 10.43 18.89 -14.11
CA GLY A 138 11.00 17.55 -14.20
C GLY A 138 10.71 16.86 -15.55
N MET A 139 9.55 17.09 -16.14
CA MET A 139 9.20 16.56 -17.47
C MET A 139 9.93 17.28 -18.60
N ALA A 140 10.24 18.58 -18.44
CA ALA A 140 11.03 19.35 -19.39
C ALA A 140 12.54 19.12 -19.26
N ALA A 141 12.99 18.52 -18.15
CA ALA A 141 14.40 18.16 -17.96
C ALA A 141 14.78 17.02 -18.94
N ASN A 142 16.04 17.02 -19.39
CA ASN A 142 16.55 15.96 -20.27
C ASN A 142 16.76 14.64 -19.51
N LEU A 143 15.62 14.06 -19.03
CA LEU A 143 15.58 12.82 -18.27
C LEU A 143 15.00 11.69 -19.13
N ARG A 144 15.70 10.57 -19.15
CA ARG A 144 15.16 9.33 -19.72
C ARG A 144 14.37 8.57 -18.68
N LEU A 145 13.03 8.56 -18.81
CA LEU A 145 12.13 7.81 -17.94
C LEU A 145 11.93 6.38 -18.47
N ARG A 146 12.18 5.38 -17.66
CA ARG A 146 12.02 3.96 -18.01
C ARG A 146 11.26 3.21 -16.92
N GLN A 147 10.38 2.31 -17.36
CA GLN A 147 9.73 1.32 -16.51
C GLN A 147 10.24 -0.08 -16.88
N ARG A 148 10.45 -0.93 -15.88
CA ARG A 148 10.84 -2.33 -16.06
C ARG A 148 10.42 -3.17 -14.88
N LEU A 149 10.40 -4.48 -15.05
CA LEU A 149 10.22 -5.42 -13.95
C LEU A 149 11.43 -5.41 -13.02
N LEU A 150 11.20 -5.57 -11.72
CA LEU A 150 12.28 -5.72 -10.75
C LEU A 150 13.16 -6.92 -11.11
N CYS A 151 14.47 -6.66 -11.22
CA CYS A 151 15.49 -7.68 -11.40
C CYS A 151 16.54 -7.50 -10.29
N PRO A 152 16.67 -8.44 -9.35
CA PRO A 152 17.54 -8.28 -8.18
C PRO A 152 19.00 -7.99 -8.54
N SER A 153 19.54 -8.64 -9.58
CA SER A 153 20.94 -8.44 -10.04
C SER A 153 21.18 -7.05 -10.61
N ARG A 154 20.18 -6.45 -11.26
CA ARG A 154 20.29 -5.13 -11.90
C ARG A 154 19.87 -4.01 -10.96
N ASP A 155 18.83 -4.25 -10.16
CA ASP A 155 18.16 -3.22 -9.36
C ASP A 155 18.55 -3.27 -7.87
N GLY A 156 19.53 -4.13 -7.49
CA GLY A 156 20.04 -4.27 -6.12
C GLY A 156 20.52 -2.95 -5.54
N TRP A 157 21.13 -2.08 -6.36
CA TRP A 157 21.55 -0.74 -5.94
C TRP A 157 20.41 0.11 -5.35
N LEU A 158 19.16 -0.04 -5.86
CA LEU A 158 18.01 0.69 -5.34
C LEU A 158 17.60 0.18 -3.96
N LEU A 159 17.67 -1.14 -3.74
CA LEU A 159 17.42 -1.75 -2.44
C LEU A 159 18.47 -1.30 -1.42
N ASP A 160 19.75 -1.28 -1.79
CA ASP A 160 20.84 -0.81 -0.93
C ASP A 160 20.71 0.69 -0.60
N ALA A 161 20.35 1.51 -1.61
CA ALA A 161 20.10 2.94 -1.41
C ALA A 161 18.90 3.20 -0.47
N ASP A 162 17.84 2.37 -0.55
CA ASP A 162 16.73 2.45 0.38
C ASP A 162 17.13 2.05 1.80
N LEU A 163 17.90 0.99 1.98
CA LEU A 163 18.44 0.61 3.31
C LEU A 163 19.28 1.72 3.92
N ALA A 164 20.14 2.36 3.11
CA ALA A 164 20.93 3.50 3.55
C ALA A 164 20.02 4.67 3.99
N GLN A 165 18.95 4.97 3.23
CA GLN A 165 17.96 5.97 3.62
C GLN A 165 17.24 5.62 4.93
N GLN A 166 16.82 4.37 5.10
CA GLN A 166 16.15 3.90 6.31
C GLN A 166 17.03 4.09 7.55
N ARG A 167 18.34 3.77 7.46
CA ARG A 167 19.32 3.98 8.53
C ARG A 167 19.49 5.47 8.85
N THR A 168 19.75 6.28 7.82
CA THR A 168 20.02 7.72 7.98
C THR A 168 18.81 8.48 8.53
N LYS A 169 17.61 8.17 8.03
CA LYS A 169 16.36 8.85 8.41
C LYS A 169 15.62 8.16 9.56
N ARG A 170 16.14 7.06 10.10
CA ARG A 170 15.61 6.30 11.24
C ARG A 170 14.15 5.88 11.08
N PHE A 171 13.75 5.43 9.87
CA PHE A 171 12.43 4.85 9.66
C PHE A 171 12.55 3.37 9.28
N ARG A 172 11.43 2.65 9.40
CA ARG A 172 11.31 1.25 8.96
C ARG A 172 10.27 1.16 7.87
N ALA A 173 10.63 0.52 6.76
CA ALA A 173 9.73 0.12 5.69
C ALA A 173 9.44 -1.40 5.76
N LEU A 174 8.58 -1.87 4.88
CA LEU A 174 8.42 -3.32 4.67
C LEU A 174 9.77 -3.92 4.22
N PRO A 175 10.15 -5.10 4.75
CA PRO A 175 11.42 -5.73 4.40
C PRO A 175 11.55 -5.96 2.89
N HIS A 176 12.73 -5.75 2.32
CA HIS A 176 12.99 -6.00 0.90
C HIS A 176 12.75 -7.46 0.51
N ALA A 177 12.98 -8.40 1.44
CA ALA A 177 12.61 -9.80 1.23
C ALA A 177 11.14 -9.98 0.84
N LEU A 178 10.23 -9.13 1.36
CA LEU A 178 8.83 -9.15 0.97
C LEU A 178 8.63 -8.67 -0.47
N SER A 179 9.30 -7.60 -0.91
CA SER A 179 9.22 -7.12 -2.29
C SER A 179 9.76 -8.15 -3.28
N LEU A 180 10.85 -8.85 -2.92
CA LEU A 180 11.43 -9.93 -3.72
C LEU A 180 10.51 -11.15 -3.78
N ALA A 181 9.96 -11.57 -2.64
CA ALA A 181 8.98 -12.65 -2.60
C ALA A 181 7.69 -12.30 -3.35
N PHE A 182 7.28 -11.03 -3.30
CA PHE A 182 6.13 -10.55 -4.05
C PHE A 182 6.39 -10.62 -5.56
N ALA A 183 7.59 -10.24 -6.03
CA ALA A 183 7.99 -10.33 -7.44
C ALA A 183 8.01 -11.79 -7.92
N GLN A 184 8.50 -12.70 -7.09
CA GLN A 184 8.53 -14.13 -7.40
C GLN A 184 7.13 -14.75 -7.42
N ALA A 185 6.27 -14.40 -6.46
CA ALA A 185 4.91 -14.93 -6.35
C ALA A 185 3.92 -14.33 -7.36
N ASN A 186 4.24 -13.16 -7.92
CA ASN A 186 3.39 -12.38 -8.80
C ASN A 186 4.22 -11.84 -9.97
N PRO A 187 4.59 -12.68 -10.94
CA PRO A 187 5.38 -12.27 -12.09
C PRO A 187 4.70 -11.12 -12.84
N GLY A 188 5.45 -10.06 -13.13
CA GLY A 188 4.92 -8.87 -13.82
C GLY A 188 4.39 -7.75 -12.91
N ASP A 189 4.30 -7.97 -11.59
CA ASP A 189 3.62 -7.05 -10.67
C ASP A 189 4.57 -6.18 -9.82
N VAL A 190 5.89 -6.36 -9.91
CA VAL A 190 6.84 -5.46 -9.25
C VAL A 190 7.59 -4.65 -10.30
N LEU A 191 7.34 -3.35 -10.27
CA LEU A 191 7.77 -2.41 -11.30
C LEU A 191 8.76 -1.39 -10.72
N VAL A 192 9.90 -1.23 -11.40
CA VAL A 192 10.87 -0.20 -11.10
C VAL A 192 10.81 0.87 -12.20
N LEU A 193 10.53 2.10 -11.79
CA LEU A 193 10.61 3.28 -12.64
C LEU A 193 11.90 4.03 -12.33
N THR A 194 12.66 4.38 -13.35
CA THR A 194 13.92 5.13 -13.20
C THR A 194 13.92 6.37 -14.07
N ALA A 195 14.46 7.45 -13.53
CA ALA A 195 14.86 8.63 -14.28
C ALA A 195 16.40 8.66 -14.36
N SER A 196 16.93 8.76 -15.56
CA SER A 196 18.38 8.79 -15.81
C SER A 196 18.75 10.03 -16.61
N GLU A 197 19.91 10.63 -16.27
CA GLU A 197 20.55 11.69 -17.02
C GLU A 197 21.90 11.15 -17.53
N GLY A 198 22.18 11.28 -18.84
CA GLY A 198 23.40 10.74 -19.43
C GLY A 198 23.64 9.24 -19.18
N GLY A 199 22.56 8.45 -19.02
CA GLY A 199 22.66 7.02 -18.71
C GLY A 199 22.73 6.69 -17.21
N THR A 200 23.04 7.66 -16.34
CA THR A 200 23.16 7.46 -14.89
C THR A 200 21.80 7.64 -14.20
N PRO A 201 21.32 6.70 -13.37
CA PRO A 201 20.11 6.87 -12.59
C PRO A 201 20.24 8.03 -11.58
N VAL A 202 19.33 8.98 -11.64
CA VAL A 202 19.26 10.13 -10.70
C VAL A 202 18.09 10.05 -9.74
N ALA A 203 17.05 9.28 -10.10
CA ALA A 203 15.92 8.95 -9.23
C ALA A 203 15.31 7.60 -9.64
N ALA A 204 14.67 6.93 -8.68
CA ALA A 204 13.93 5.70 -8.93
C ALA A 204 12.75 5.53 -7.96
N MET A 205 11.75 4.79 -8.42
CA MET A 205 10.58 4.37 -7.64
C MET A 205 10.33 2.89 -7.87
N LEU A 206 9.95 2.16 -6.82
CA LEU A 206 9.49 0.78 -6.89
C LEU A 206 8.03 0.70 -6.45
N PHE A 207 7.22 0.02 -7.25
CA PHE A 207 5.80 -0.20 -6.99
C PHE A 207 5.47 -1.68 -6.98
N LEU A 208 4.53 -2.06 -6.11
CA LEU A 208 3.91 -3.38 -6.09
C LEU A 208 2.48 -3.23 -6.63
N ARG A 209 2.18 -3.80 -7.79
CA ARG A 209 0.83 -3.83 -8.36
C ARG A 209 0.05 -5.01 -7.75
N HIS A 210 -1.21 -4.78 -7.35
CA HIS A 210 -2.04 -5.80 -6.71
C HIS A 210 -3.53 -5.61 -7.06
N GLY A 211 -3.88 -5.98 -8.27
CA GLY A 211 -5.22 -5.79 -8.83
C GLY A 211 -5.44 -4.34 -9.28
N ALA A 212 -6.55 -3.74 -8.87
CA ALA A 212 -6.90 -2.36 -9.21
C ALA A 212 -6.07 -1.29 -8.46
N MET A 213 -5.11 -1.70 -7.62
CA MET A 213 -4.22 -0.79 -6.91
C MET A 213 -2.75 -1.11 -7.16
N ALA A 214 -1.88 -0.10 -6.93
CA ALA A 214 -0.46 -0.32 -6.75
C ALA A 214 0.05 0.47 -5.54
N THR A 215 1.04 -0.11 -4.83
CA THR A 215 1.65 0.51 -3.65
C THR A 215 3.05 1.02 -3.97
N TYR A 216 3.30 2.29 -3.70
CA TYR A 216 4.61 2.92 -3.75
C TYR A 216 5.45 2.43 -2.56
N GLN A 217 6.39 1.53 -2.85
CA GLN A 217 7.17 0.83 -1.84
C GLN A 217 8.50 1.49 -1.55
N ILE A 218 9.24 1.89 -2.57
CA ILE A 218 10.55 2.53 -2.45
C ILE A 218 10.61 3.78 -3.32
N GLY A 219 11.21 4.84 -2.75
CA GLY A 219 11.55 6.04 -3.50
C GLY A 219 12.94 6.52 -3.17
N TRP A 220 13.77 6.67 -4.19
CA TRP A 220 15.11 7.19 -4.07
C TRP A 220 15.36 8.33 -5.06
N SER A 221 16.02 9.39 -4.58
CA SER A 221 16.47 10.49 -5.43
C SER A 221 17.81 11.02 -4.92
N GLY A 222 18.83 10.98 -5.76
CA GLY A 222 20.11 11.59 -5.51
C GLY A 222 20.06 13.14 -5.52
N PRO A 223 21.16 13.83 -5.21
CA PRO A 223 21.22 15.29 -5.25
C PRO A 223 20.80 15.85 -6.62
N ARG A 224 21.32 15.26 -7.71
CA ARG A 224 20.99 15.65 -9.08
C ARG A 224 19.52 15.43 -9.42
N GLY A 225 18.95 14.30 -9.02
CA GLY A 225 17.52 14.01 -9.20
C GLY A 225 16.61 14.99 -8.48
N ARG A 226 17.01 15.45 -7.29
CA ARG A 226 16.28 16.51 -6.57
C ARG A 226 16.35 17.86 -7.29
N ALA A 227 17.53 18.25 -7.79
CA ALA A 227 17.71 19.46 -8.58
C ALA A 227 16.85 19.48 -9.84
N LEU A 228 16.77 18.33 -10.53
CA LEU A 228 15.97 18.14 -11.76
C LEU A 228 14.50 17.80 -11.51
N ARG A 229 14.02 17.83 -10.27
CA ARG A 229 12.63 17.45 -9.94
C ARG A 229 12.24 16.05 -10.44
N ALA A 230 13.18 15.14 -10.58
CA ALA A 230 12.99 13.82 -11.19
C ALA A 230 11.91 12.96 -10.52
N HIS A 231 11.72 13.06 -9.18
CA HIS A 231 10.64 12.35 -8.48
C HIS A 231 9.25 12.82 -8.89
N HIS A 232 9.07 14.13 -9.18
CA HIS A 232 7.78 14.65 -9.63
C HIS A 232 7.46 14.11 -11.03
N ALA A 233 8.44 14.11 -11.93
CA ALA A 233 8.30 13.52 -13.25
C ALA A 233 8.01 12.02 -13.20
N LEU A 234 8.74 11.27 -12.33
CA LEU A 234 8.52 9.82 -12.17
C LEU A 234 7.14 9.49 -11.63
N LEU A 235 6.62 10.23 -10.65
CA LEU A 235 5.30 9.95 -10.10
C LEU A 235 4.19 10.26 -11.12
N LEU A 236 4.34 11.34 -11.91
CA LEU A 236 3.39 11.66 -12.97
C LEU A 236 3.43 10.59 -14.08
N ASP A 237 4.62 10.16 -14.51
CA ASP A 237 4.77 9.08 -15.50
C ASP A 237 4.26 7.74 -14.96
N ALA A 238 4.49 7.44 -13.66
CA ALA A 238 3.92 6.27 -12.99
C ALA A 238 2.40 6.29 -13.02
N ALA A 239 1.77 7.42 -12.66
CA ALA A 239 0.32 7.56 -12.67
C ALA A 239 -0.27 7.24 -14.04
N ARG A 240 0.30 7.81 -15.12
CA ARG A 240 -0.10 7.56 -16.50
C ARG A 240 0.05 6.07 -16.89
N ARG A 241 1.20 5.45 -16.58
CA ARG A 241 1.46 4.05 -16.93
C ARG A 241 0.56 3.09 -16.19
N PHE A 242 0.36 3.31 -14.89
CA PHE A 242 -0.51 2.46 -14.08
C PHE A 242 -1.98 2.60 -14.48
N ALA A 243 -2.46 3.82 -14.80
CA ALA A 243 -3.80 4.02 -15.36
C ALA A 243 -3.99 3.22 -16.66
N ALA A 244 -3.02 3.28 -17.58
CA ALA A 244 -3.03 2.50 -18.83
C ALA A 244 -3.00 0.97 -18.58
N MET A 245 -2.52 0.52 -17.42
CA MET A 245 -2.54 -0.89 -16.99
C MET A 245 -3.83 -1.27 -16.24
N GLY A 246 -4.85 -0.40 -16.17
CA GLY A 246 -6.11 -0.64 -15.47
C GLY A 246 -6.05 -0.45 -13.95
N VAL A 247 -4.97 0.13 -13.42
CA VAL A 247 -4.89 0.51 -12.01
C VAL A 247 -5.67 1.80 -11.78
N SER A 248 -6.56 1.81 -10.80
CA SER A 248 -7.39 2.96 -10.46
C SER A 248 -6.80 3.84 -9.37
N GLN A 249 -5.92 3.28 -8.51
CA GLN A 249 -5.39 3.98 -7.34
C GLN A 249 -3.93 3.63 -7.08
N LEU A 250 -3.12 4.64 -6.69
CA LEU A 250 -1.82 4.43 -6.07
C LEU A 250 -1.90 4.72 -4.57
N ASP A 251 -1.50 3.74 -3.76
CA ASP A 251 -1.22 3.95 -2.34
C ASP A 251 0.22 4.47 -2.20
N LEU A 252 0.36 5.75 -1.89
CA LEU A 252 1.65 6.38 -1.69
C LEU A 252 2.21 6.16 -0.28
N GLY A 253 1.50 5.39 0.55
CA GLY A 253 1.89 5.04 1.92
C GLY A 253 1.64 6.16 2.93
N THR A 254 2.14 5.95 4.14
CA THR A 254 1.88 6.80 5.31
C THR A 254 2.26 8.27 5.07
N VAL A 255 1.40 9.16 5.54
CA VAL A 255 1.64 10.62 5.60
C VAL A 255 2.03 10.96 7.03
N ASP A 256 3.27 11.43 7.19
CA ASP A 256 3.79 11.92 8.46
C ASP A 256 4.20 13.38 8.28
N THR A 257 3.43 14.29 8.86
CA THR A 257 3.68 15.72 8.76
C THR A 257 4.69 16.22 9.80
N GLN A 258 4.94 15.44 10.84
CA GLN A 258 5.83 15.79 11.93
C GLN A 258 7.27 15.37 11.63
N TYR A 259 7.49 14.10 11.31
CA TYR A 259 8.85 13.55 11.13
C TYR A 259 9.30 13.52 9.66
N ALA A 260 8.36 13.58 8.70
CA ALA A 260 8.66 13.57 7.27
C ALA A 260 7.86 14.63 6.47
N PRO A 261 7.87 15.93 6.88
CA PRO A 261 6.99 16.95 6.27
C PRO A 261 7.24 17.17 4.78
N GLY A 262 8.48 17.00 4.32
CA GLY A 262 8.83 17.09 2.90
C GLY A 262 8.20 15.97 2.06
N LEU A 263 8.21 14.74 2.57
CA LEU A 263 7.59 13.60 1.91
C LEU A 263 6.06 13.69 1.95
N ALA A 264 5.48 14.15 3.06
CA ALA A 264 4.05 14.41 3.17
C ALA A 264 3.58 15.43 2.12
N ARG A 265 4.30 16.56 2.00
CA ARG A 265 4.02 17.58 0.96
C ARG A 265 4.16 17.03 -0.46
N PHE A 266 5.16 16.18 -0.71
CA PHE A 266 5.32 15.53 -2.01
C PHE A 266 4.11 14.64 -2.35
N LYS A 267 3.69 13.77 -1.42
CA LYS A 267 2.57 12.85 -1.61
C LYS A 267 1.25 13.62 -1.80
N LEU A 268 0.89 14.48 -0.87
CA LEU A 268 -0.38 15.22 -0.93
C LEU A 268 -0.41 16.23 -2.08
N GLY A 269 0.74 16.86 -2.38
CA GLY A 269 0.87 17.79 -3.51
C GLY A 269 0.60 17.16 -4.87
N SER A 270 0.77 15.84 -5.02
CA SER A 270 0.44 15.10 -6.25
C SER A 270 -1.07 15.00 -6.52
N GLY A 271 -1.92 15.54 -5.65
CA GLY A 271 -3.37 15.39 -5.73
C GLY A 271 -3.88 14.15 -4.98
N ALA A 272 -3.02 13.45 -4.24
CA ALA A 272 -3.43 12.34 -3.40
C ALA A 272 -4.28 12.83 -2.22
N ALA A 273 -5.37 12.12 -1.94
CA ALA A 273 -6.21 12.35 -0.78
C ALA A 273 -5.58 11.74 0.48
N ALA A 274 -5.61 12.48 1.58
CA ALA A 274 -5.27 11.96 2.90
C ALA A 274 -6.40 11.05 3.38
N GLN A 275 -6.12 9.77 3.61
CA GLN A 275 -7.08 8.80 4.10
C GLN A 275 -6.68 8.34 5.50
N VAL A 276 -7.53 8.64 6.49
CA VAL A 276 -7.34 8.21 7.87
C VAL A 276 -7.76 6.75 8.01
N LEU A 277 -6.85 5.91 8.48
CA LEU A 277 -7.10 4.49 8.76
C LEU A 277 -7.87 4.33 10.08
N GLY A 278 -8.38 3.13 10.36
CA GLY A 278 -9.20 2.88 11.55
C GLY A 278 -8.42 2.72 12.87
N GLY A 279 -7.08 2.73 12.86
CA GLY A 279 -6.25 2.47 14.03
C GLY A 279 -5.97 0.98 14.26
N THR A 280 -5.28 0.65 15.36
CA THR A 280 -4.99 -0.74 15.74
C THR A 280 -5.85 -1.16 16.91
N TRP A 281 -6.43 -2.33 16.79
CA TRP A 281 -7.43 -2.88 17.71
C TRP A 281 -7.02 -4.28 18.17
N ALA A 282 -7.24 -4.58 19.44
CA ALA A 282 -7.01 -5.89 20.02
C ALA A 282 -8.26 -6.44 20.68
N ARG A 283 -8.42 -7.76 20.64
CA ARG A 283 -9.43 -8.50 21.37
C ARG A 283 -8.75 -9.59 22.21
N LEU A 284 -8.98 -9.55 23.51
CA LEU A 284 -8.42 -10.56 24.40
C LEU A 284 -9.16 -11.89 24.24
N PRO A 285 -8.45 -13.04 24.25
CA PRO A 285 -9.08 -14.34 24.31
C PRO A 285 -9.99 -14.46 25.55
N GLY A 286 -11.23 -14.91 25.36
CA GLY A 286 -12.17 -15.13 26.47
C GLY A 286 -12.99 -13.91 26.90
N TRP A 287 -12.72 -12.72 26.42
CA TRP A 287 -13.56 -11.57 26.74
C TRP A 287 -14.85 -11.60 25.89
N ARG A 288 -15.97 -11.86 26.57
CA ARG A 288 -17.32 -11.73 26.03
C ARG A 288 -17.76 -10.30 26.38
N GLY A 289 -17.60 -9.36 25.42
CA GLY A 289 -18.16 -8.02 25.56
C GLY A 289 -19.68 -8.01 25.47
#